data_da4863c9f4fb9712a7f751f536c18213
#
_entry.id   da4863c9f4fb9712a7f751f536c18213
#
_cell.length_a   1.000
_cell.length_b   1.000
_cell.length_c   1.000
_cell.angle_alpha   90.00
_cell.angle_beta   90.00
_cell.angle_gamma   90.00
#
_symmetry.space_group_name_H-M   'P 1'
#
loop_
_entity.id
_entity.type
_entity.pdbx_description
1 polymer ?
#
loop_
_entity_poly.entity_id
_entity_poly.type
_entity_poly.pdbx_seq_one_letter_code
_entity_poly.pdbx_strand_id
1 'polypeptide(L)'
;MALIDAGEAPPRPFDTQAHMAPLALDLSTEEGPLITSCGFNSEQPKNWARPIRAAAAHSTLVLDNRSPGRLLTSDWKRRVVGDAVDRVAGPVKATRKEQESGKWLESHHEGYLGDYGLSHRRRLFMPPDGHDVRGEDSLFLPMGFVPFRRDQVPFAIRFHVHPKVRVSLSQDNASALLVVDGRAGWRFRTDGGQVVLEDSVYLAVGTTPVKTQQLVIYGAAFCDSDGESRSNRVRWSFRKLKRAEDRNRKKPTQTDIETAGLPASSNTSNSGEVAR
;
A
#
# COMPACT_ATOMS: atom_id res chain seq x y z
N MET A 1 -11.84 -1.43 -2.31
CA MET A 1 -11.47 -0.28 -3.18
C MET A 1 -10.08 0.18 -2.83
N ALA A 2 -9.23 0.46 -3.83
CA ALA A 2 -7.93 1.09 -3.63
C ALA A 2 -7.93 2.42 -4.38
N LEU A 3 -7.51 3.49 -3.71
CA LEU A 3 -7.31 4.83 -4.27
C LEU A 3 -5.83 5.17 -4.19
N ILE A 4 -5.30 5.81 -5.21
CA ILE A 4 -3.93 6.31 -5.23
C ILE A 4 -3.93 7.76 -5.70
N ASP A 5 -3.14 8.60 -5.03
CA ASP A 5 -2.91 9.97 -5.46
C ASP A 5 -1.92 9.99 -6.63
N ALA A 6 -2.46 10.04 -7.84
CA ALA A 6 -1.70 10.11 -9.09
C ALA A 6 -1.96 11.44 -9.83
N GLY A 7 -2.52 12.42 -9.13
CA GLY A 7 -2.79 13.75 -9.66
C GLY A 7 -1.55 14.64 -9.69
N GLU A 8 -1.58 15.64 -10.56
CA GLU A 8 -0.61 16.73 -10.53
C GLU A 8 -0.91 17.69 -9.37
N ALA A 9 0.13 18.36 -8.88
CA ALA A 9 -0.06 19.40 -7.87
C ALA A 9 -0.95 20.53 -8.42
N PRO A 10 -1.94 21.00 -7.63
CA PRO A 10 -2.83 22.07 -8.08
C PRO A 10 -2.04 23.36 -8.35
N PRO A 11 -2.40 24.13 -9.39
CA PRO A 11 -1.75 25.40 -9.69
C PRO A 11 -2.10 26.46 -8.64
N ARG A 12 -1.27 27.50 -8.54
CA ARG A 12 -1.60 28.68 -7.72
C ARG A 12 -2.86 29.37 -8.25
N PRO A 13 -3.73 29.89 -7.36
CA PRO A 13 -3.60 29.95 -5.88
C PRO A 13 -4.19 28.74 -5.13
N PHE A 14 -4.52 27.64 -5.81
CA PHE A 14 -5.22 26.48 -5.24
C PHE A 14 -4.30 25.50 -4.50
N ASP A 15 -3.01 25.81 -4.44
CA ASP A 15 -1.96 24.95 -3.85
C ASP A 15 -1.80 25.12 -2.32
N THR A 16 -2.55 26.02 -1.70
CA THR A 16 -2.43 26.34 -0.26
C THR A 16 -2.81 25.18 0.67
N GLN A 17 -3.52 24.19 0.15
CA GLN A 17 -3.88 22.95 0.87
C GLN A 17 -3.30 21.69 0.22
N ALA A 18 -2.48 21.84 -0.83
CA ALA A 18 -1.89 20.69 -1.52
C ALA A 18 -0.98 19.87 -0.60
N HIS A 19 -1.05 18.56 -0.72
CA HIS A 19 -0.22 17.61 0.01
C HIS A 19 1.05 17.26 -0.80
N MET A 20 2.16 17.05 -0.09
CA MET A 20 3.45 16.69 -0.70
C MET A 20 3.66 15.18 -0.70
N ALA A 21 2.62 14.42 -1.04
CA ALA A 21 2.54 12.97 -0.86
C ALA A 21 2.03 12.24 -2.13
N PRO A 22 2.66 12.45 -3.30
CA PRO A 22 2.26 11.70 -4.49
C PRO A 22 2.36 10.20 -4.23
N LEU A 23 1.55 9.42 -4.95
CA LEU A 23 1.40 7.99 -4.84
C LEU A 23 0.91 7.50 -3.47
N ALA A 24 0.34 8.37 -2.63
CA ALA A 24 -0.32 7.96 -1.41
C ALA A 24 -1.47 6.99 -1.71
N LEU A 25 -1.58 5.95 -0.87
CA LEU A 25 -2.56 4.87 -1.02
C LEU A 25 -3.59 4.93 0.09
N ASP A 26 -4.87 4.91 -0.27
CA ASP A 26 -5.96 4.56 0.63
C ASP A 26 -6.57 3.22 0.21
N LEU A 27 -6.80 2.33 1.17
CA LEU A 27 -7.38 1.01 0.96
C LEU A 27 -8.61 0.83 1.85
N SER A 28 -9.76 0.65 1.21
CA SER A 28 -11.02 0.37 1.89
C SER A 28 -11.54 -1.02 1.53
N THR A 29 -12.13 -1.67 2.51
CA THR A 29 -12.76 -2.99 2.42
C THR A 29 -14.28 -2.86 2.51
N GLU A 30 -15.01 -3.96 2.38
CA GLU A 30 -16.45 -4.00 2.62
C GLU A 30 -16.80 -3.66 4.07
N GLU A 31 -15.89 -3.99 5.01
CA GLU A 31 -16.07 -3.78 6.43
C GLU A 31 -15.63 -2.38 6.90
N GLY A 32 -15.00 -1.61 6.01
CA GLY A 32 -14.56 -0.24 6.28
C GLY A 32 -13.13 0.07 5.82
N PRO A 33 -12.64 1.29 6.13
CA PRO A 33 -11.29 1.70 5.80
C PRO A 33 -10.25 0.83 6.52
N LEU A 34 -9.21 0.41 5.79
CA LEU A 34 -8.09 -0.39 6.29
C LEU A 34 -6.82 0.46 6.41
N ILE A 35 -6.38 1.03 5.28
CA ILE A 35 -5.22 1.93 5.18
C ILE A 35 -5.72 3.29 4.70
N THR A 36 -5.17 4.34 5.29
CA THR A 36 -5.59 5.72 5.04
C THR A 36 -4.38 6.65 5.13
N SER A 37 -4.60 7.95 5.15
CA SER A 37 -3.65 8.97 5.58
C SER A 37 -3.99 9.45 6.99
N CYS A 38 -3.21 10.38 7.55
CA CYS A 38 -3.58 11.05 8.82
C CYS A 38 -4.92 11.81 8.71
N GLY A 39 -5.37 12.10 7.48
CA GLY A 39 -6.61 12.81 7.21
C GLY A 39 -6.53 14.30 7.52
N PHE A 40 -7.64 14.99 7.25
CA PHE A 40 -7.78 16.43 7.50
C PHE A 40 -9.21 16.75 7.96
N ASN A 41 -9.31 17.65 8.93
CA ASN A 41 -10.56 18.31 9.32
C ASN A 41 -10.24 19.74 9.74
N SER A 42 -10.97 20.71 9.21
CA SER A 42 -10.78 22.14 9.50
C SER A 42 -11.01 22.51 10.97
N GLU A 43 -11.72 21.68 11.73
CA GLU A 43 -11.97 21.85 13.16
C GLU A 43 -10.79 21.41 14.06
N GLN A 44 -9.80 20.73 13.49
CA GLN A 44 -8.60 20.30 14.21
C GLN A 44 -7.70 21.51 14.60
N PRO A 45 -6.87 21.38 15.64
CA PRO A 45 -5.95 22.43 16.03
C PRO A 45 -5.04 22.88 14.87
N LYS A 46 -4.90 24.20 14.69
CA LYS A 46 -4.19 24.81 13.53
C LYS A 46 -2.73 24.36 13.39
N ASN A 47 -2.09 23.92 14.48
CA ASN A 47 -0.72 23.39 14.43
C ASN A 47 -0.59 22.12 13.58
N TRP A 48 -1.67 21.41 13.29
CA TRP A 48 -1.68 20.25 12.38
C TRP A 48 -1.74 20.62 10.90
N ALA A 49 -2.17 21.83 10.55
CA ALA A 49 -2.41 22.21 9.15
C ALA A 49 -1.21 22.03 8.21
N ARG A 50 0.03 22.23 8.69
CA ARG A 50 1.24 21.99 7.89
C ARG A 50 1.77 20.56 8.00
N PRO A 51 1.90 19.95 9.19
CA PRO A 51 2.39 18.56 9.32
C PRO A 51 1.60 17.55 8.48
N ILE A 52 0.28 17.67 8.39
CA ILE A 52 -0.55 16.74 7.60
C ILE A 52 -0.28 16.80 6.09
N ARG A 53 0.35 17.85 5.59
CA ARG A 53 0.70 18.02 4.18
C ARG A 53 2.01 17.32 3.80
N ALA A 54 2.80 16.89 4.80
CA ALA A 54 4.05 16.16 4.58
C ALA A 54 3.77 14.72 4.10
N ALA A 55 4.67 14.18 3.28
CA ALA A 55 4.56 12.79 2.80
C ALA A 55 4.50 11.77 3.95
N ALA A 56 5.15 12.06 5.07
CA ALA A 56 5.12 11.20 6.27
C ALA A 56 3.73 11.08 6.94
N ALA A 57 2.78 11.97 6.61
CA ALA A 57 1.38 11.89 7.07
C ALA A 57 0.50 11.04 6.15
N HIS A 58 1.06 10.39 5.15
CA HIS A 58 0.35 9.63 4.11
C HIS A 58 0.96 8.25 3.91
N SER A 59 0.17 7.33 3.37
CA SER A 59 0.60 5.95 3.07
C SER A 59 1.39 5.88 1.76
N THR A 60 2.61 6.40 1.79
CA THR A 60 3.56 6.47 0.66
C THR A 60 5.00 6.24 1.10
N LEU A 61 5.92 6.22 0.13
CA LEU A 61 7.37 6.17 0.40
C LEU A 61 7.90 7.58 0.70
N VAL A 62 8.73 7.67 1.72
CA VAL A 62 9.43 8.89 2.15
C VAL A 62 10.93 8.62 2.11
N LEU A 63 11.68 9.41 1.34
CA LEU A 63 13.13 9.30 1.19
C LEU A 63 13.83 10.31 2.10
N ASP A 64 14.84 9.87 2.88
CA ASP A 64 15.64 10.70 3.77
C ASP A 64 14.79 11.57 4.74
N ASN A 65 13.66 11.02 5.18
CA ASN A 65 12.67 11.72 6.01
C ASN A 65 12.19 13.07 5.42
N ARG A 66 12.20 13.22 4.09
CA ARG A 66 11.79 14.42 3.36
C ARG A 66 10.64 14.14 2.42
N SER A 67 9.73 15.10 2.32
CA SER A 67 8.69 15.08 1.29
C SER A 67 9.29 15.37 -0.08
N PRO A 68 8.75 14.77 -1.17
CA PRO A 68 9.21 15.02 -2.53
C PRO A 68 8.96 16.46 -3.01
N GLY A 69 7.98 17.13 -2.43
CA GLY A 69 7.71 18.55 -2.60
C GLY A 69 8.07 19.36 -1.35
N ARG A 70 7.96 20.70 -1.44
CA ARG A 70 8.28 21.60 -0.34
C ARG A 70 7.27 22.73 -0.24
N LEU A 71 6.87 23.05 0.99
CA LEU A 71 6.03 24.21 1.30
C LEU A 71 6.90 25.45 1.51
N LEU A 72 6.33 26.62 1.24
CA LEU A 72 6.99 27.89 1.54
C LEU A 72 7.39 27.97 3.02
N THR A 73 8.65 28.35 3.25
CA THR A 73 9.23 28.55 4.59
C THR A 73 9.36 30.01 4.97
N SER A 74 9.47 30.92 3.97
CA SER A 74 9.66 32.35 4.20
C SER A 74 8.39 33.01 4.76
N ASP A 75 8.46 33.58 5.95
CA ASP A 75 7.30 34.17 6.65
C ASP A 75 6.66 35.33 5.88
N TRP A 76 7.45 36.17 5.23
CA TRP A 76 6.90 37.28 4.46
C TRP A 76 6.15 36.80 3.21
N LYS A 77 6.68 35.78 2.50
CA LYS A 77 5.99 35.17 1.37
C LYS A 77 4.68 34.51 1.80
N ARG A 78 4.70 33.82 2.92
CA ARG A 78 3.50 33.18 3.50
C ARG A 78 2.41 34.18 3.88
N ARG A 79 2.78 35.39 4.34
CA ARG A 79 1.80 36.46 4.61
C ARG A 79 1.10 36.95 3.36
N VAL A 80 1.75 36.87 2.19
CA VAL A 80 1.21 37.35 0.91
C VAL A 80 0.40 36.27 0.19
N VAL A 81 0.93 35.04 0.10
CA VAL A 81 0.34 33.97 -0.74
C VAL A 81 -0.15 32.78 0.09
N GLY A 82 -0.16 32.87 1.42
CA GLY A 82 -0.55 31.78 2.30
C GLY A 82 0.48 30.67 2.38
N ASP A 83 0.06 29.50 2.85
CA ASP A 83 0.88 28.30 2.95
C ASP A 83 1.02 27.56 1.61
N ALA A 84 1.39 28.29 0.55
CA ALA A 84 1.53 27.77 -0.79
C ALA A 84 2.71 26.78 -0.92
N VAL A 85 2.74 26.05 -2.04
CA VAL A 85 3.83 25.15 -2.40
C VAL A 85 5.01 25.97 -2.94
N ASP A 86 6.23 25.71 -2.44
CA ASP A 86 7.47 26.28 -2.95
C ASP A 86 8.02 25.46 -4.12
N ARG A 87 8.04 24.13 -3.93
CA ARG A 87 8.45 23.16 -4.94
C ARG A 87 7.44 22.02 -5.01
N VAL A 88 6.88 21.78 -6.18
CA VAL A 88 6.03 20.62 -6.45
C VAL A 88 6.85 19.33 -6.46
N ALA A 89 6.19 18.20 -6.24
CA ALA A 89 6.82 16.88 -6.28
C ALA A 89 7.23 16.41 -7.70
N GLY A 90 7.17 17.30 -8.69
CA GLY A 90 7.39 16.99 -10.10
C GLY A 90 6.14 16.39 -10.76
N PRO A 91 6.18 16.13 -12.08
CA PRO A 91 5.08 15.49 -12.77
C PRO A 91 4.84 14.09 -12.24
N VAL A 92 3.56 13.73 -12.10
CA VAL A 92 3.11 12.37 -11.77
C VAL A 92 2.60 11.74 -13.06
N LYS A 93 3.15 10.57 -13.41
CA LYS A 93 2.67 9.78 -14.55
C LYS A 93 2.03 8.52 -14.03
N ALA A 94 0.84 8.20 -14.55
CA ALA A 94 0.09 7.01 -14.16
C ALA A 94 -0.41 6.26 -15.40
N THR A 95 -0.30 4.94 -15.38
CA THR A 95 -0.83 4.05 -16.41
C THR A 95 -1.65 2.96 -15.75
N ARG A 96 -2.91 2.82 -16.15
CA ARG A 96 -3.81 1.79 -15.66
C ARG A 96 -4.14 0.81 -16.77
N LYS A 97 -4.13 -0.48 -16.45
CA LYS A 97 -4.54 -1.57 -17.34
C LYS A 97 -5.55 -2.47 -16.61
N GLU A 98 -6.62 -2.83 -17.30
CA GLU A 98 -7.60 -3.80 -16.83
C GLU A 98 -7.53 -5.05 -17.69
N GLN A 99 -7.48 -6.21 -17.05
CA GLN A 99 -7.42 -7.52 -17.65
C GLN A 99 -8.36 -8.45 -16.89
N GLU A 100 -8.70 -9.59 -17.45
CA GLU A 100 -9.51 -10.62 -16.76
C GLU A 100 -8.86 -11.06 -15.44
N SER A 101 -7.53 -11.10 -15.37
CA SER A 101 -6.76 -11.43 -14.17
C SER A 101 -6.82 -10.38 -13.06
N GLY A 102 -7.22 -9.15 -13.39
CA GLY A 102 -7.29 -8.04 -12.43
C GLY A 102 -6.88 -6.69 -13.00
N LYS A 103 -6.77 -5.73 -12.09
CA LYS A 103 -6.45 -4.34 -12.39
C LYS A 103 -5.00 -4.06 -12.02
N TRP A 104 -4.27 -3.47 -12.96
CA TRP A 104 -2.89 -3.03 -12.82
C TRP A 104 -2.82 -1.52 -12.86
N LEU A 105 -2.03 -0.94 -11.97
CA LEU A 105 -1.67 0.46 -11.97
C LEU A 105 -0.15 0.58 -11.81
N GLU A 106 0.47 1.40 -12.63
CA GLU A 106 1.85 1.84 -12.45
C GLU A 106 1.85 3.37 -12.41
N SER A 107 2.46 3.95 -11.39
CA SER A 107 2.59 5.40 -11.24
C SER A 107 3.99 5.74 -10.77
N HIS A 108 4.54 6.88 -11.21
CA HIS A 108 5.82 7.39 -10.73
C HIS A 108 5.85 8.91 -10.69
N HIS A 109 6.73 9.44 -9.87
CA HIS A 109 7.02 10.86 -9.77
C HIS A 109 8.53 11.12 -9.66
N GLU A 110 8.93 12.32 -10.04
CA GLU A 110 10.34 12.78 -10.08
C GLU A 110 10.71 13.70 -8.90
N GLY A 111 9.90 13.75 -7.84
CA GLY A 111 10.07 14.70 -6.75
C GLY A 111 11.37 14.55 -5.95
N TYR A 112 12.02 13.40 -6.03
CA TYR A 112 13.32 13.14 -5.40
C TYR A 112 14.50 13.28 -6.37
N LEU A 113 14.24 13.51 -7.66
CA LEU A 113 15.28 13.51 -8.69
C LEU A 113 16.31 14.65 -8.46
N GLY A 114 15.87 15.84 -8.11
CA GLY A 114 16.75 16.99 -7.89
C GLY A 114 17.66 16.89 -6.67
N ASP A 115 17.23 16.18 -5.62
CA ASP A 115 18.00 16.08 -4.37
C ASP A 115 18.83 14.80 -4.29
N TYR A 116 18.37 13.68 -4.92
CA TYR A 116 18.95 12.34 -4.77
C TYR A 116 19.25 11.64 -6.09
N GLY A 117 18.81 12.18 -7.23
CA GLY A 117 18.90 11.50 -8.52
C GLY A 117 17.90 10.34 -8.68
N LEU A 118 16.92 10.21 -7.80
CA LEU A 118 15.99 9.08 -7.77
C LEU A 118 14.56 9.52 -8.08
N SER A 119 13.87 8.68 -8.84
CA SER A 119 12.41 8.74 -9.01
C SER A 119 11.76 7.62 -8.21
N HIS A 120 10.58 7.87 -7.65
CA HIS A 120 9.78 6.87 -6.95
C HIS A 120 8.70 6.34 -7.89
N ARG A 121 8.62 5.02 -8.02
CA ARG A 121 7.58 4.29 -8.76
C ARG A 121 6.82 3.38 -7.81
N ARG A 122 5.48 3.41 -7.90
CA ARG A 122 4.58 2.46 -7.23
C ARG A 122 3.78 1.70 -8.26
N ARG A 123 3.81 0.37 -8.17
CA ARG A 123 2.98 -0.55 -8.94
C ARG A 123 1.96 -1.19 -8.03
N LEU A 124 0.72 -1.31 -8.49
CA LEU A 124 -0.36 -2.00 -7.78
C LEU A 124 -0.99 -3.05 -8.68
N PHE A 125 -1.37 -4.16 -8.07
CA PHE A 125 -2.21 -5.18 -8.67
C PHE A 125 -3.34 -5.55 -7.72
N MET A 126 -4.56 -5.65 -8.25
CA MET A 126 -5.74 -6.08 -7.51
C MET A 126 -6.54 -7.06 -8.37
N PRO A 127 -6.72 -8.34 -7.94
CA PRO A 127 -7.56 -9.30 -8.64
C PRO A 127 -9.03 -8.87 -8.61
N PRO A 128 -9.90 -9.47 -9.45
CA PRO A 128 -11.31 -9.09 -9.58
C PRO A 128 -12.09 -9.18 -8.26
N ASP A 129 -11.77 -10.13 -7.39
CA ASP A 129 -12.40 -10.34 -6.09
C ASP A 129 -12.01 -9.27 -5.03
N GLY A 130 -10.98 -8.46 -5.31
CA GLY A 130 -10.51 -7.41 -4.40
C GLY A 130 -9.94 -7.91 -3.08
N HIS A 131 -9.71 -9.21 -2.92
CA HIS A 131 -9.27 -9.82 -1.66
C HIS A 131 -7.73 -9.91 -1.50
N ASP A 132 -6.97 -9.44 -2.48
CA ASP A 132 -5.50 -9.45 -2.47
C ASP A 132 -4.99 -8.21 -3.20
N VAL A 133 -4.52 -7.23 -2.45
CA VAL A 133 -3.89 -6.03 -3.02
C VAL A 133 -2.39 -6.20 -2.90
N ARG A 134 -1.70 -6.24 -4.03
CA ARG A 134 -0.24 -6.35 -4.11
C ARG A 134 0.34 -5.04 -4.59
N GLY A 135 1.41 -4.63 -3.96
CA GLY A 135 2.12 -3.42 -4.31
C GLY A 135 3.63 -3.64 -4.38
N GLU A 136 4.26 -2.76 -5.12
CA GLU A 136 5.71 -2.66 -5.24
C GLU A 136 6.08 -1.17 -5.25
N ASP A 137 6.97 -0.78 -4.36
CA ASP A 137 7.62 0.51 -4.37
C ASP A 137 9.05 0.35 -4.84
N SER A 138 9.51 1.20 -5.76
CA SER A 138 10.89 1.21 -6.22
C SER A 138 11.44 2.61 -6.39
N LEU A 139 12.72 2.76 -6.08
CA LEU A 139 13.50 3.97 -6.26
C LEU A 139 14.52 3.72 -7.37
N PHE A 140 14.51 4.51 -8.42
CA PHE A 140 15.34 4.28 -9.59
C PHE A 140 15.92 5.58 -10.16
N LEU A 141 17.12 5.46 -10.74
CA LEU A 141 17.72 6.51 -11.55
C LEU A 141 17.09 6.48 -12.94
N PRO A 142 16.41 7.55 -13.39
CA PRO A 142 15.83 7.58 -14.73
C PRO A 142 16.90 7.47 -15.82
N MET A 143 16.52 6.87 -16.95
CA MET A 143 17.41 6.75 -18.13
C MET A 143 17.86 8.15 -18.61
N GLY A 144 19.16 8.28 -18.89
CA GLY A 144 19.76 9.55 -19.34
C GLY A 144 20.21 10.47 -18.21
N PHE A 145 19.96 10.11 -16.96
CA PHE A 145 20.52 10.80 -15.79
C PHE A 145 21.79 10.14 -15.31
N VAL A 146 22.72 10.94 -14.77
CA VAL A 146 23.96 10.46 -14.16
C VAL A 146 23.81 10.62 -12.65
N PRO A 147 24.10 9.59 -11.86
CA PRO A 147 24.04 9.70 -10.42
C PRO A 147 25.10 10.68 -9.92
N PHE A 148 24.68 11.72 -9.20
CA PHE A 148 25.60 12.65 -8.56
C PHE A 148 26.02 12.19 -7.15
N ARG A 149 25.40 11.11 -6.66
CA ARG A 149 25.72 10.39 -5.42
C ARG A 149 25.77 8.90 -5.72
N ARG A 150 26.66 8.18 -5.02
CA ARG A 150 26.74 6.71 -5.09
C ARG A 150 26.52 6.04 -3.74
N ASP A 151 26.21 6.81 -2.73
CA ASP A 151 25.90 6.35 -1.39
C ASP A 151 24.46 5.86 -1.28
N GLN A 152 24.17 5.25 -0.16
CA GLN A 152 22.82 4.83 0.19
C GLN A 152 22.07 5.99 0.84
N VAL A 153 20.78 6.07 0.52
CA VAL A 153 19.84 7.02 1.12
C VAL A 153 18.74 6.26 1.84
N PRO A 154 18.48 6.54 3.14
CA PRO A 154 17.45 5.85 3.89
C PRO A 154 16.06 6.20 3.36
N PHE A 155 15.16 5.22 3.36
CA PHE A 155 13.74 5.44 3.06
C PHE A 155 12.83 4.75 4.07
N ALA A 156 11.58 5.21 4.14
CA ALA A 156 10.51 4.57 4.87
C ALA A 156 9.27 4.45 3.99
N ILE A 157 8.68 3.27 3.89
CA ILE A 157 7.36 3.07 3.28
C ILE A 157 6.37 2.98 4.42
N ARG A 158 5.38 3.88 4.44
CA ARG A 158 4.41 4.02 5.51
C ARG A 158 3.02 3.58 5.06
N PHE A 159 2.29 2.92 5.95
CA PHE A 159 0.89 2.58 5.80
C PHE A 159 0.16 2.96 7.08
N HIS A 160 -0.50 4.12 7.07
CA HIS A 160 -1.30 4.59 8.19
C HIS A 160 -2.56 3.75 8.32
N VAL A 161 -2.79 3.23 9.50
CA VAL A 161 -3.91 2.33 9.77
C VAL A 161 -5.10 3.13 10.29
N HIS A 162 -6.30 2.86 9.77
CA HIS A 162 -7.49 3.53 10.24
C HIS A 162 -7.79 3.20 11.71
N PRO A 163 -8.29 4.12 12.56
CA PRO A 163 -8.49 3.90 14.00
C PRO A 163 -9.39 2.72 14.38
N LYS A 164 -10.29 2.29 13.50
CA LYS A 164 -11.14 1.10 13.70
C LYS A 164 -10.44 -0.23 13.41
N VAL A 165 -9.17 -0.20 13.05
CA VAL A 165 -8.38 -1.39 12.73
C VAL A 165 -7.43 -1.69 13.89
N ARG A 166 -7.46 -2.92 14.39
CA ARG A 166 -6.47 -3.44 15.33
C ARG A 166 -5.35 -4.13 14.58
N VAL A 167 -4.11 -3.85 14.96
CA VAL A 167 -2.92 -4.41 14.33
C VAL A 167 -2.16 -5.28 15.33
N SER A 168 -1.66 -6.42 14.85
CA SER A 168 -0.74 -7.30 15.60
C SER A 168 0.36 -7.77 14.66
N LEU A 169 1.61 -7.60 15.07
CA LEU A 169 2.76 -8.13 14.34
C LEU A 169 2.93 -9.64 14.60
N SER A 170 3.49 -10.37 13.63
CA SER A 170 4.00 -11.73 13.85
C SER A 170 5.27 -11.70 14.74
N GLN A 171 5.63 -12.81 15.34
CA GLN A 171 6.81 -12.90 16.22
C GLN A 171 8.12 -12.50 15.53
N ASP A 172 8.23 -12.78 14.24
CA ASP A 172 9.39 -12.48 13.40
C ASP A 172 9.33 -11.07 12.77
N ASN A 173 8.26 -10.31 13.05
CA ASN A 173 7.97 -9.00 12.44
C ASN A 173 7.96 -9.02 10.89
N ALA A 174 7.82 -10.20 10.25
CA ALA A 174 7.75 -10.31 8.79
C ALA A 174 6.34 -10.08 8.24
N SER A 175 5.34 -10.04 9.10
CA SER A 175 3.94 -9.82 8.72
C SER A 175 3.14 -9.14 9.83
N ALA A 176 1.98 -8.59 9.45
CA ALA A 176 1.01 -8.04 10.40
C ALA A 176 -0.39 -8.60 10.11
N LEU A 177 -1.16 -8.81 11.17
CA LEU A 177 -2.59 -9.07 11.12
C LEU A 177 -3.33 -7.76 11.40
N LEU A 178 -4.23 -7.38 10.50
CA LEU A 178 -5.11 -6.22 10.64
C LEU A 178 -6.55 -6.72 10.76
N VAL A 179 -7.26 -6.31 11.81
CA VAL A 179 -8.65 -6.69 12.03
C VAL A 179 -9.54 -5.45 11.96
N VAL A 180 -10.35 -5.38 10.91
CA VAL A 180 -11.25 -4.24 10.66
C VAL A 180 -12.52 -4.42 11.49
N ASP A 181 -12.80 -3.49 12.39
CA ASP A 181 -14.02 -3.43 13.22
C ASP A 181 -14.38 -4.78 13.89
N GLY A 182 -13.37 -5.61 14.21
CA GLY A 182 -13.55 -6.95 14.79
C GLY A 182 -14.16 -7.99 13.84
N ARG A 183 -14.38 -7.69 12.56
CA ARG A 183 -15.15 -8.53 11.63
C ARG A 183 -14.31 -9.26 10.62
N ALA A 184 -13.34 -8.59 9.98
CA ALA A 184 -12.53 -9.15 8.91
C ALA A 184 -11.05 -9.05 9.23
N GLY A 185 -10.31 -10.11 9.00
CA GLY A 185 -8.86 -10.16 9.11
C GLY A 185 -8.20 -9.96 7.76
N TRP A 186 -7.18 -9.12 7.75
CA TRP A 186 -6.29 -8.91 6.62
C TRP A 186 -4.85 -9.18 7.05
N ARG A 187 -4.09 -9.83 6.20
CA ARG A 187 -2.67 -10.09 6.45
C ARG A 187 -1.84 -9.17 5.57
N PHE A 188 -0.98 -8.39 6.21
CA PHE A 188 0.08 -7.64 5.55
C PHE A 188 1.36 -8.50 5.51
N ARG A 189 2.07 -8.46 4.37
CA ARG A 189 3.39 -9.07 4.18
C ARG A 189 4.25 -8.19 3.30
N THR A 190 5.58 -8.29 3.50
CA THR A 190 6.57 -7.61 2.68
C THR A 190 7.83 -8.46 2.50
N ASP A 191 8.60 -8.20 1.45
CA ASP A 191 9.96 -8.70 1.24
C ASP A 191 11.04 -7.66 1.62
N GLY A 192 10.62 -6.48 2.08
CA GLY A 192 11.49 -5.37 2.49
C GLY A 192 12.09 -5.49 3.90
N GLY A 193 12.09 -6.68 4.48
CA GLY A 193 12.62 -6.93 5.82
C GLY A 193 11.55 -6.86 6.92
N GLN A 194 11.93 -6.35 8.09
CA GLN A 194 11.01 -6.28 9.23
C GLN A 194 10.00 -5.15 9.11
N VAL A 195 8.78 -5.42 9.54
CA VAL A 195 7.72 -4.43 9.69
C VAL A 195 7.79 -3.84 11.08
N VAL A 196 7.82 -2.52 11.19
CA VAL A 196 7.75 -1.80 12.46
C VAL A 196 6.34 -1.24 12.65
N LEU A 197 5.80 -1.37 13.85
CA LEU A 197 4.53 -0.78 14.23
C LEU A 197 4.81 0.48 15.04
N GLU A 198 4.42 1.64 14.52
CA GLU A 198 4.64 2.93 15.14
C GLU A 198 3.31 3.62 15.48
N ASP A 199 3.37 4.54 16.45
CA ASP A 199 2.24 5.42 16.75
C ASP A 199 1.95 6.37 15.59
N SER A 200 0.68 6.67 15.38
CA SER A 200 0.18 7.60 14.38
C SER A 200 -1.03 8.36 14.92
N VAL A 201 -1.52 9.32 14.13
CA VAL A 201 -2.69 10.12 14.45
C VAL A 201 -3.67 10.10 13.28
N TYR A 202 -4.95 10.23 13.59
CA TYR A 202 -6.02 10.39 12.61
C TYR A 202 -6.80 11.67 12.92
N LEU A 203 -6.92 12.54 11.92
CA LEU A 203 -7.39 13.92 12.05
C LEU A 203 -8.65 14.20 11.22
N ALA A 204 -9.19 13.18 10.52
CA ALA A 204 -10.34 13.38 9.62
C ALA A 204 -11.67 13.52 10.36
N VAL A 205 -11.73 13.28 11.67
CA VAL A 205 -12.95 13.33 12.46
C VAL A 205 -12.74 14.10 13.77
N GLY A 206 -13.79 14.80 14.21
CA GLY A 206 -13.80 15.50 15.49
C GLY A 206 -12.83 16.69 15.55
N THR A 207 -12.66 17.24 16.75
CA THR A 207 -11.84 18.42 17.03
C THR A 207 -10.49 18.08 17.68
N THR A 208 -10.27 16.82 17.99
CA THR A 208 -9.03 16.34 18.64
C THR A 208 -8.44 15.17 17.84
N PRO A 209 -7.09 15.07 17.79
CA PRO A 209 -6.43 13.94 17.14
C PRO A 209 -6.82 12.60 17.77
N VAL A 210 -7.18 11.61 16.96
CA VAL A 210 -7.43 10.24 17.39
C VAL A 210 -6.15 9.45 17.26
N LYS A 211 -5.72 8.75 18.33
CA LYS A 211 -4.56 7.86 18.28
C LYS A 211 -4.84 6.68 17.38
N THR A 212 -3.87 6.35 16.54
CA THR A 212 -3.84 5.16 15.70
C THR A 212 -2.40 4.66 15.56
N GLN A 213 -2.17 3.77 14.61
CA GLN A 213 -0.87 3.16 14.33
C GLN A 213 -0.55 3.24 12.84
N GLN A 214 0.71 3.01 12.50
CA GLN A 214 1.17 2.83 11.14
C GLN A 214 2.12 1.64 11.03
N LEU A 215 2.04 0.91 9.93
CA LEU A 215 3.05 -0.07 9.55
C LEU A 215 4.14 0.66 8.77
N VAL A 216 5.39 0.43 9.14
CA VAL A 216 6.53 1.07 8.47
C VAL A 216 7.53 0.00 8.04
N ILE A 217 8.03 0.13 6.82
CA ILE A 217 9.14 -0.66 6.28
C ILE A 217 10.29 0.31 6.06
N TYR A 218 11.41 0.09 6.75
CA TYR A 218 12.63 0.86 6.60
C TYR A 218 13.59 0.17 5.65
N GLY A 219 14.30 0.96 4.86
CA GLY A 219 15.33 0.49 3.96
C GLY A 219 16.32 1.59 3.59
N ALA A 220 17.28 1.25 2.73
CA ALA A 220 18.21 2.19 2.15
C ALA A 220 18.39 1.89 0.66
N ALA A 221 18.25 2.91 -0.17
CA ALA A 221 18.32 2.83 -1.61
C ALA A 221 19.68 3.32 -2.13
N PHE A 222 20.23 2.67 -3.14
CA PHE A 222 21.39 3.15 -3.89
C PHE A 222 20.95 4.15 -4.96
N CYS A 223 21.66 5.28 -5.04
CA CYS A 223 21.32 6.36 -5.97
C CYS A 223 21.68 6.05 -7.44
N ASP A 224 22.45 5.01 -7.73
CA ASP A 224 22.84 4.55 -9.06
C ASP A 224 22.05 3.33 -9.56
N SER A 225 20.99 2.93 -8.86
CA SER A 225 20.20 1.74 -9.17
C SER A 225 19.16 1.99 -10.25
N ASP A 226 18.91 1.00 -11.09
CA ASP A 226 17.78 0.95 -12.03
C ASP A 226 16.41 0.69 -11.35
N GLY A 227 16.41 0.47 -10.03
CA GLY A 227 15.21 0.20 -9.24
C GLY A 227 14.75 -1.26 -9.26
N GLU A 228 15.50 -2.16 -9.88
CA GLU A 228 15.16 -3.59 -9.92
C GLU A 228 15.92 -4.41 -8.85
N SER A 229 16.96 -3.84 -8.25
CA SER A 229 17.67 -4.45 -7.12
C SER A 229 16.79 -4.53 -5.87
N ARG A 230 17.03 -5.53 -5.01
CA ARG A 230 16.27 -5.71 -3.76
C ARG A 230 16.42 -4.53 -2.78
N SER A 231 17.53 -3.83 -2.80
CA SER A 231 17.74 -2.65 -1.95
C SER A 231 16.86 -1.47 -2.38
N ASN A 232 16.57 -1.33 -3.68
CA ASN A 232 15.78 -0.23 -4.22
C ASN A 232 14.33 -0.59 -4.50
N ARG A 233 13.92 -1.84 -4.27
CA ARG A 233 12.59 -2.35 -4.56
C ARG A 233 12.04 -3.13 -3.39
N VAL A 234 10.84 -2.77 -2.95
CA VAL A 234 10.10 -3.44 -1.87
C VAL A 234 8.73 -3.85 -2.38
N ARG A 235 8.42 -5.13 -2.26
CA ARG A 235 7.09 -5.68 -2.52
C ARG A 235 6.33 -5.86 -1.22
N TRP A 236 5.04 -5.62 -1.28
CA TRP A 236 4.14 -5.80 -0.15
C TRP A 236 2.75 -6.24 -0.62
N SER A 237 1.98 -6.78 0.29
CA SER A 237 0.60 -7.20 0.00
C SER A 237 -0.30 -7.09 1.22
N PHE A 238 -1.58 -6.80 0.94
CA PHE A 238 -2.70 -6.93 1.88
C PHE A 238 -3.64 -8.00 1.36
N ARG A 239 -3.81 -9.10 2.11
CA ARG A 239 -4.65 -10.23 1.71
C ARG A 239 -5.73 -10.50 2.75
N LYS A 240 -6.99 -10.54 2.31
CA LYS A 240 -8.14 -10.91 3.15
C LYS A 240 -8.01 -12.35 3.60
N LEU A 241 -8.18 -12.59 4.90
CA LEU A 241 -8.17 -13.94 5.47
C LEU A 241 -9.58 -14.53 5.39
N LYS A 242 -9.66 -15.80 5.01
CA LYS A 242 -10.93 -16.55 5.02
C LYS A 242 -11.37 -16.75 6.47
N ARG A 243 -12.64 -16.53 6.78
CA ARG A 243 -13.22 -16.91 8.06
C ARG A 243 -13.09 -18.42 8.27
N ALA A 244 -12.99 -18.84 9.53
CA ALA A 244 -12.94 -20.26 9.90
C ALA A 244 -14.20 -21.02 9.42
N GLU A 245 -15.34 -20.36 9.38
CA GLU A 245 -16.61 -20.90 8.89
C GLU A 245 -16.57 -21.26 7.39
N ASP A 246 -15.87 -20.46 6.57
CA ASP A 246 -15.70 -20.74 5.14
C ASP A 246 -14.76 -21.92 4.87
N ARG A 247 -13.90 -22.27 5.84
CA ARG A 247 -13.03 -23.46 5.75
C ARG A 247 -13.83 -24.75 5.94
N ASN A 248 -14.88 -24.74 6.76
CA ASN A 248 -15.73 -25.93 7.00
C ASN A 248 -16.74 -26.16 5.87
N ARG A 249 -17.17 -25.14 5.16
CA ARG A 249 -18.09 -25.29 4.00
C ARG A 249 -17.44 -25.94 2.78
N LYS A 250 -16.10 -26.04 2.70
CA LYS A 250 -15.38 -26.70 1.58
C LYS A 250 -14.86 -28.11 1.93
N LYS A 251 -15.14 -28.64 3.12
CA LYS A 251 -14.97 -30.09 3.36
C LYS A 251 -16.21 -30.78 2.78
N PRO A 252 -16.05 -31.71 1.81
CA PRO A 252 -17.20 -32.50 1.35
C PRO A 252 -17.83 -33.16 2.56
N THR A 253 -19.11 -32.98 2.74
CA THR A 253 -19.89 -33.69 3.78
C THR A 253 -19.81 -35.16 3.44
N GLN A 254 -19.72 -36.01 4.44
CA GLN A 254 -19.62 -37.47 4.28
C GLN A 254 -20.75 -38.04 3.40
N THR A 255 -21.88 -37.36 3.30
CA THR A 255 -23.01 -37.62 2.39
C THR A 255 -22.70 -37.48 0.93
N ASP A 256 -21.73 -36.64 0.51
CA ASP A 256 -21.36 -36.47 -0.90
C ASP A 256 -20.45 -37.60 -1.42
N ILE A 257 -19.89 -38.41 -0.51
CA ILE A 257 -19.03 -39.55 -0.86
C ILE A 257 -19.88 -40.80 -1.11
N GLU A 258 -21.07 -40.93 -0.47
CA GLU A 258 -21.95 -42.05 -0.69
C GLU A 258 -22.79 -42.01 -1.97
N THR A 259 -22.91 -40.81 -2.60
CA THR A 259 -23.68 -40.64 -3.85
C THR A 259 -22.83 -40.85 -5.13
N ALA A 260 -21.51 -40.96 -5.01
CA ALA A 260 -20.64 -41.37 -6.12
C ALA A 260 -20.59 -42.89 -6.17
N GLY A 261 -21.64 -43.45 -6.74
CA GLY A 261 -21.88 -44.88 -6.83
C GLY A 261 -20.71 -45.64 -7.46
N LEU A 262 -20.33 -46.70 -6.78
CA LEU A 262 -19.52 -47.79 -7.32
C LEU A 262 -20.26 -48.42 -8.52
N PRO A 263 -19.60 -48.71 -9.64
CA PRO A 263 -20.21 -49.50 -10.72
C PRO A 263 -20.37 -50.94 -10.23
N ALA A 264 -21.59 -51.44 -10.38
CA ALA A 264 -21.95 -52.83 -10.09
C ALA A 264 -21.07 -53.81 -10.88
N SER A 265 -20.39 -54.68 -10.18
CA SER A 265 -19.69 -55.82 -10.73
C SER A 265 -20.71 -56.78 -11.33
N SER A 266 -20.78 -56.89 -12.67
CA SER A 266 -21.50 -57.94 -13.35
C SER A 266 -20.72 -59.27 -13.23
N ASN A 267 -21.21 -60.15 -12.39
CA ASN A 267 -20.88 -61.59 -12.42
C ASN A 267 -21.43 -62.19 -13.70
N THR A 268 -20.62 -62.62 -14.59
CA THR A 268 -20.92 -63.58 -15.60
C THR A 268 -20.12 -64.84 -15.34
N SER A 269 -20.81 -65.79 -14.71
CA SER A 269 -20.44 -67.20 -14.73
C SER A 269 -20.46 -67.71 -16.19
N ASN A 270 -19.37 -68.28 -16.66
CA ASN A 270 -19.40 -69.17 -17.78
C ASN A 270 -18.58 -70.43 -17.46
N SER A 271 -19.36 -71.49 -17.32
CA SER A 271 -18.93 -72.87 -17.22
C SER A 271 -18.68 -73.47 -18.61
N GLY A 272 -17.75 -74.36 -18.67
CA GLY A 272 -17.59 -75.35 -19.75
C GLY A 272 -16.33 -75.07 -20.58
N GLU A 273 -15.50 -75.91 -20.97
CA GLU A 273 -15.57 -77.40 -21.07
C GLU A 273 -14.15 -77.84 -21.48
N VAL A 274 -13.84 -79.03 -21.08
CA VAL A 274 -12.65 -79.84 -21.36
C VAL A 274 -12.55 -80.15 -22.85
N ALA A 275 -11.37 -80.15 -23.46
CA ALA A 275 -10.88 -81.30 -24.21
C ALA A 275 -9.56 -81.04 -24.95
N ARG A 276 -8.63 -81.95 -24.73
CA ARG A 276 -7.47 -82.43 -25.46
C ARG A 276 -6.23 -81.51 -25.56
#